data_c8445cbc14562ca8074b01a2249a4c79
#
_entry.id   c8445cbc14562ca8074b01a2249a4c79
#
_cell.length_a   1.000
_cell.length_b   1.000
_cell.length_c   1.000
_cell.angle_alpha   90.00
_cell.angle_beta   90.00
_cell.angle_gamma   90.00
#
_symmetry.space_group_name_H-M   'P 1'
#
loop_
_entity.id
_entity.type
_entity.pdbx_description
1 polymer ?
#
loop_
_entity_poly.entity_id
_entity_poly.type
_entity_poly.pdbx_seq_one_letter_code
_entity_poly.pdbx_strand_id
1 'polypeptide(L)'
;MRSTDSFLKLAATPKGRQEFAEKSGINEKMILEWANHLDLYRIKGVGSEYSDLLEEAGVDTVVELAQRNPENLYQKLVEVNNAKKLVRKMPVQSQVADWIEQAKKLPRVLQY
;
A
#
# COMPACT_ATOMS: atom_id res chain seq x y z
N MET A 1 -11.07 14.23 11.97
CA MET A 1 -10.81 12.91 11.34
C MET A 1 -10.55 13.12 9.85
N ARG A 2 -9.50 12.53 9.32
CA ARG A 2 -9.19 12.64 7.90
C ARG A 2 -10.13 11.75 7.09
N SER A 3 -10.55 12.23 5.90
CA SER A 3 -11.44 11.47 5.02
C SER A 3 -10.82 10.13 4.58
N THR A 4 -9.48 10.07 4.42
CA THR A 4 -8.78 8.83 4.09
C THR A 4 -8.87 7.80 5.22
N ASP A 5 -8.78 8.24 6.48
CA ASP A 5 -8.92 7.35 7.63
C ASP A 5 -10.35 6.80 7.73
N SER A 6 -11.35 7.63 7.45
CA SER A 6 -12.76 7.21 7.45
C SER A 6 -13.02 6.17 6.36
N PHE A 7 -12.48 6.42 5.15
CA PHE A 7 -12.60 5.47 4.04
C PHE A 7 -11.93 4.14 4.38
N LEU A 8 -10.72 4.19 4.94
CA LEU A 8 -9.98 2.98 5.29
C LEU A 8 -10.74 2.15 6.33
N LYS A 9 -11.36 2.77 7.30
CA LYS A 9 -12.21 2.08 8.28
C LYS A 9 -13.40 1.38 7.63
N LEU A 10 -14.09 2.07 6.72
CA LEU A 10 -15.23 1.51 6.01
C LEU A 10 -14.82 0.34 5.12
N ALA A 11 -13.66 0.44 4.49
CA ALA A 11 -13.17 -0.57 3.55
C ALA A 11 -12.28 -1.63 4.21
N ALA A 12 -12.14 -1.62 5.53
CA ALA A 12 -11.23 -2.51 6.26
C ALA A 12 -11.64 -3.99 6.17
N THR A 13 -12.95 -4.28 6.08
CA THR A 13 -13.46 -5.65 6.03
C THR A 13 -14.14 -5.93 4.69
N PRO A 14 -14.23 -7.21 4.28
CA PRO A 14 -14.98 -7.56 3.07
C PRO A 14 -16.44 -7.09 3.13
N LYS A 15 -17.10 -7.22 4.29
CA LYS A 15 -18.47 -6.78 4.47
C LYS A 15 -18.60 -5.26 4.29
N GLY A 16 -17.68 -4.50 4.87
CA GLY A 16 -17.67 -3.04 4.73
C GLY A 16 -17.48 -2.61 3.29
N ARG A 17 -16.59 -3.29 2.56
CA ARG A 17 -16.36 -3.02 1.14
C ARG A 17 -17.61 -3.32 0.31
N GLN A 18 -18.29 -4.43 0.60
CA GLN A 18 -19.51 -4.81 -0.10
C GLN A 18 -20.61 -3.78 0.11
N GLU A 19 -20.83 -3.36 1.34
CA GLU A 19 -21.82 -2.34 1.67
C GLU A 19 -21.52 -1.01 0.98
N PHE A 20 -20.25 -0.60 0.99
CA PHE A 20 -19.83 0.63 0.32
C PHE A 20 -20.06 0.54 -1.19
N ALA A 21 -19.76 -0.61 -1.80
CA ALA A 21 -19.97 -0.83 -3.22
C ALA A 21 -21.44 -0.70 -3.59
N GLU A 22 -22.34 -1.28 -2.79
CA GLU A 22 -23.79 -1.21 -3.01
C GLU A 22 -24.30 0.23 -2.94
N LYS A 23 -23.83 0.99 -1.94
CA LYS A 23 -24.30 2.37 -1.73
C LYS A 23 -23.75 3.36 -2.74
N SER A 24 -22.51 3.16 -3.18
CA SER A 24 -21.83 4.11 -4.07
C SER A 24 -21.94 3.78 -5.55
N GLY A 25 -22.30 2.54 -5.89
CA GLY A 25 -22.27 2.04 -7.25
C GLY A 25 -20.86 1.78 -7.79
N ILE A 26 -19.84 1.85 -6.93
CA ILE A 26 -18.45 1.60 -7.30
C ILE A 26 -18.15 0.12 -7.16
N ASN A 27 -17.38 -0.44 -8.08
CA ASN A 27 -16.97 -1.84 -8.07
C ASN A 27 -16.17 -2.16 -6.80
N GLU A 28 -16.52 -3.27 -6.14
CA GLU A 28 -15.87 -3.71 -4.91
C GLU A 28 -14.35 -3.91 -5.08
N LYS A 29 -13.92 -4.41 -6.23
CA LYS A 29 -12.51 -4.60 -6.55
C LYS A 29 -11.76 -3.26 -6.55
N MET A 30 -12.34 -2.21 -7.11
CA MET A 30 -11.75 -0.87 -7.10
C MET A 30 -11.64 -0.32 -5.69
N ILE A 31 -12.64 -0.58 -4.86
CA ILE A 31 -12.62 -0.15 -3.46
C ILE A 31 -11.48 -0.82 -2.73
N LEU A 32 -11.25 -2.10 -2.96
CA LEU A 32 -10.12 -2.83 -2.36
C LEU A 32 -8.78 -2.26 -2.83
N GLU A 33 -8.63 -1.96 -4.11
CA GLU A 33 -7.40 -1.35 -4.64
C GLU A 33 -7.11 -0.01 -3.97
N TRP A 34 -8.12 0.84 -3.83
CA TRP A 34 -7.97 2.14 -3.15
C TRP A 34 -7.60 1.95 -1.67
N ALA A 35 -8.24 0.97 -1.00
CA ALA A 35 -7.93 0.67 0.39
C ALA A 35 -6.49 0.19 0.56
N ASN A 36 -5.99 -0.63 -0.37
CA ASN A 36 -4.61 -1.09 -0.35
C ASN A 36 -3.63 0.09 -0.44
N HIS A 37 -3.86 1.03 -1.37
CA HIS A 37 -3.02 2.22 -1.48
C HIS A 37 -3.05 3.07 -0.22
N LEU A 38 -4.24 3.29 0.35
CA LEU A 38 -4.39 4.07 1.57
C LEU A 38 -3.71 3.38 2.76
N ASP A 39 -3.72 2.05 2.78
CA ASP A 39 -3.02 1.30 3.82
C ASP A 39 -1.51 1.56 3.76
N LEU A 40 -0.93 1.56 2.55
CA LEU A 40 0.49 1.86 2.36
C LEU A 40 0.82 3.31 2.74
N TYR A 41 -0.10 4.25 2.59
CA TYR A 41 0.11 5.64 2.97
C TYR A 41 0.29 5.83 4.48
N ARG A 42 -0.02 4.83 5.30
CA ARG A 42 0.25 4.86 6.74
C ARG A 42 1.76 4.85 7.03
N ILE A 43 2.57 4.45 6.06
CA ILE A 43 4.03 4.46 6.16
C ILE A 43 4.54 5.86 5.82
N LYS A 44 5.31 6.47 6.71
CA LYS A 44 5.93 7.77 6.45
C LYS A 44 6.92 7.67 5.30
N GLY A 45 6.78 8.54 4.33
CA GLY A 45 7.64 8.55 3.15
C GLY A 45 7.07 7.81 1.95
N VAL A 46 5.94 7.11 2.11
CA VAL A 46 5.26 6.43 1.00
C VAL A 46 4.08 7.29 0.56
N GLY A 47 4.23 7.94 -0.58
CA GLY A 47 3.15 8.67 -1.25
C GLY A 47 2.63 7.87 -2.44
N SER A 48 1.85 8.52 -3.31
CA SER A 48 1.21 7.85 -4.44
C SER A 48 2.20 7.17 -5.39
N GLU A 49 3.32 7.83 -5.71
CA GLU A 49 4.33 7.27 -6.62
C GLU A 49 4.97 6.01 -6.05
N TYR A 50 5.38 6.06 -4.77
CA TYR A 50 6.02 4.92 -4.13
C TYR A 50 5.02 3.79 -3.85
N SER A 51 3.77 4.13 -3.57
CA SER A 51 2.70 3.14 -3.42
C SER A 51 2.49 2.36 -4.71
N ASP A 52 2.45 3.05 -5.85
CA ASP A 52 2.34 2.40 -7.16
C ASP A 52 3.53 1.49 -7.43
N LEU A 53 4.73 1.96 -7.12
CA LEU A 53 5.96 1.18 -7.30
C LEU A 53 5.94 -0.10 -6.44
N LEU A 54 5.55 0.02 -5.17
CA LEU A 54 5.44 -1.12 -4.27
C LEU A 54 4.40 -2.13 -4.77
N GLU A 55 3.25 -1.65 -5.22
CA GLU A 55 2.20 -2.51 -5.76
C GLU A 55 2.69 -3.32 -6.96
N GLU A 56 3.39 -2.69 -7.88
CA GLU A 56 3.95 -3.37 -9.05
C GLU A 56 5.04 -4.37 -8.66
N ALA A 57 5.69 -4.17 -7.54
CA ALA A 57 6.67 -5.11 -7.00
C ALA A 57 6.03 -6.23 -6.17
N GLY A 58 4.70 -6.25 -6.06
CA GLY A 58 3.96 -7.28 -5.35
C GLY A 58 3.66 -6.97 -3.89
N VAL A 59 3.79 -5.70 -3.48
CA VAL A 59 3.51 -5.26 -2.11
C VAL A 59 2.30 -4.34 -2.12
N ASP A 60 1.15 -4.86 -1.68
CA ASP A 60 -0.11 -4.12 -1.71
C ASP A 60 -0.48 -3.49 -0.37
N THR A 61 -0.01 -4.06 0.74
CA THR A 61 -0.45 -3.66 2.09
C THR A 61 0.73 -3.56 3.05
N VAL A 62 0.47 -2.95 4.20
CA VAL A 62 1.44 -2.85 5.30
C VAL A 62 1.87 -4.24 5.78
N VAL A 63 0.94 -5.20 5.85
CA VAL A 63 1.25 -6.58 6.29
C VAL A 63 2.25 -7.23 5.35
N GLU A 64 2.05 -7.09 4.04
CA GLU A 64 2.97 -7.65 3.05
C GLU A 64 4.33 -6.97 3.11
N LEU A 65 4.36 -5.65 3.27
CA LEU A 65 5.60 -4.89 3.40
C LEU A 65 6.42 -5.38 4.59
N ALA A 66 5.75 -5.63 5.73
CA ALA A 66 6.41 -6.08 6.95
C ALA A 66 7.12 -7.43 6.78
N GLN A 67 6.70 -8.25 5.83
CA GLN A 67 7.25 -9.58 5.58
C GLN A 67 8.42 -9.58 4.60
N ARG A 68 8.74 -8.44 3.99
CA ARG A 68 9.76 -8.37 2.94
C ARG A 68 11.16 -8.18 3.51
N ASN A 69 12.14 -8.73 2.79
CA ASN A 69 13.55 -8.49 3.05
C ASN A 69 13.96 -7.16 2.38
N PRO A 70 14.60 -6.23 3.10
CA PRO A 70 14.93 -4.92 2.54
C PRO A 70 15.79 -4.96 1.27
N GLU A 71 16.80 -5.80 1.23
CA GLU A 71 17.66 -5.93 0.04
C GLU A 71 16.89 -6.45 -1.15
N ASN A 72 16.15 -7.53 -0.96
CA ASN A 72 15.39 -8.17 -2.04
C ASN A 72 14.30 -7.23 -2.56
N LEU A 73 13.61 -6.54 -1.67
CA LEU A 73 12.59 -5.58 -2.08
C LEU A 73 13.20 -4.41 -2.83
N TYR A 74 14.31 -3.88 -2.33
CA TYR A 74 15.00 -2.77 -3.02
C TYR A 74 15.38 -3.17 -4.45
N GLN A 75 15.97 -4.35 -4.65
CA GLN A 75 16.33 -4.84 -5.97
C GLN A 75 15.11 -5.00 -6.87
N LYS A 76 14.02 -5.51 -6.33
CA LYS A 76 12.77 -5.65 -7.08
C LYS A 76 12.22 -4.29 -7.50
N LEU A 77 12.27 -3.30 -6.61
CA LEU A 77 11.83 -1.95 -6.92
C LEU A 77 12.67 -1.33 -8.05
N VAL A 78 13.98 -1.55 -8.04
CA VAL A 78 14.86 -1.08 -9.11
C VAL A 78 14.48 -1.72 -10.44
N GLU A 79 14.27 -3.04 -10.47
CA GLU A 79 13.86 -3.75 -11.68
C GLU A 79 12.54 -3.21 -12.23
N VAL A 80 11.56 -3.06 -11.36
CA VAL A 80 10.23 -2.58 -11.76
C VAL A 80 10.30 -1.15 -12.29
N ASN A 81 11.05 -0.28 -11.62
CA ASN A 81 11.15 1.10 -12.06
C ASN A 81 11.95 1.23 -13.36
N ASN A 82 12.96 0.39 -13.57
CA ASN A 82 13.69 0.37 -14.84
C ASN A 82 12.77 -0.03 -16.00
N ALA A 83 11.84 -0.94 -15.76
CA ALA A 83 10.90 -1.40 -16.79
C ALA A 83 9.75 -0.43 -17.01
N LYS A 84 9.17 0.11 -15.93
CA LYS A 84 7.92 0.88 -15.99
C LYS A 84 8.07 2.38 -15.72
N LYS A 85 9.18 2.82 -15.16
CA LYS A 85 9.48 4.23 -14.88
C LYS A 85 8.37 4.95 -14.10
N LEU A 86 7.91 4.31 -13.02
CA LEU A 86 6.81 4.80 -12.22
C LEU A 86 7.19 5.97 -11.32
N VAL A 87 8.46 6.08 -10.92
CA VAL A 87 8.93 7.15 -10.05
C VAL A 87 10.13 7.84 -10.68
N ARG A 88 10.26 9.14 -10.46
CA ARG A 88 11.38 9.95 -10.95
C ARG A 88 12.63 9.73 -10.14
N LYS A 89 12.46 9.57 -8.83
CA LYS A 89 13.56 9.39 -7.89
C LYS A 89 13.36 8.07 -7.14
N MET A 90 14.26 7.12 -7.38
CA MET A 90 14.22 5.85 -6.65
C MET A 90 14.48 6.09 -5.17
N PRO A 91 13.75 5.40 -4.28
CA PRO A 91 14.09 5.42 -2.86
C PRO A 91 15.45 4.74 -2.67
N VAL A 92 16.21 5.17 -1.67
CA VAL A 92 17.44 4.49 -1.32
C VAL A 92 17.14 3.27 -0.45
N GLN A 93 18.08 2.34 -0.38
CA GLN A 93 17.87 1.09 0.37
C GLN A 93 17.53 1.35 1.85
N SER A 94 18.14 2.37 2.47
CA SER A 94 17.83 2.72 3.85
C SER A 94 16.39 3.19 4.04
N GLN A 95 15.79 3.86 3.05
CA GLN A 95 14.38 4.23 3.09
C GLN A 95 13.49 3.00 3.03
N VAL A 96 13.81 2.06 2.15
CA VAL A 96 13.06 0.80 2.03
C VAL A 96 13.11 0.03 3.35
N ALA A 97 14.28 -0.06 3.97
CA ALA A 97 14.44 -0.71 5.26
C ALA A 97 13.60 -0.02 6.35
N ASP A 98 13.58 1.32 6.34
CA ASP A 98 12.76 2.09 7.29
C ASP A 98 11.27 1.82 7.09
N TRP A 99 10.80 1.77 5.83
CA TRP A 99 9.40 1.45 5.54
C TRP A 99 9.02 0.07 6.11
N ILE A 100 9.89 -0.92 5.97
CA ILE A 100 9.64 -2.27 6.49
C ILE A 100 9.59 -2.26 8.02
N GLU A 101 10.51 -1.53 8.67
CA GLU A 101 10.50 -1.39 10.13
C GLU A 101 9.22 -0.70 10.62
N GLN A 102 8.77 0.35 9.95
CA GLN A 102 7.50 0.99 10.29
C GLN A 102 6.34 0.01 10.14
N ALA A 103 6.34 -0.77 9.04
CA ALA A 103 5.28 -1.73 8.77
C ALA A 103 5.17 -2.78 9.87
N LYS A 104 6.30 -3.24 10.42
CA LYS A 104 6.32 -4.22 11.51
C LYS A 104 5.70 -3.70 12.79
N LYS A 105 5.69 -2.37 12.98
CA LYS A 105 5.17 -1.72 14.19
C LYS A 105 3.71 -1.30 14.05
N LEU A 106 3.16 -1.28 12.83
CA LEU A 106 1.78 -0.84 12.61
C LEU A 106 0.80 -2.02 12.76
N PRO A 107 -0.36 -1.78 13.39
CA PRO A 107 -1.38 -2.83 13.46
C PRO A 107 -2.03 -3.04 12.10
N ARG A 108 -2.47 -4.27 11.86
CA ARG A 108 -3.21 -4.61 10.65
C ARG A 108 -4.57 -3.91 10.67
N VAL A 109 -4.94 -3.30 9.55
CA VAL A 109 -6.26 -2.66 9.38
C VAL A 109 -7.10 -3.42 8.35
N LEU A 110 -6.53 -3.72 7.18
CA LEU A 110 -7.27 -4.39 6.12
C LEU A 110 -7.40 -5.90 6.37
N GLN A 111 -8.61 -6.41 6.15
CA GLN A 111 -8.94 -7.84 6.21
C GLN A 111 -9.48 -8.26 4.85
N TYR A 112 -9.15 -9.48 4.44
CA TYR A 112 -9.54 -10.02 3.14
C TYR A 112 -10.59 -11.11 3.19
#